data_087b9c130319394bbfbf0e360875c570
#
_entry.id   087b9c130319394bbfbf0e360875c570
#
_cell.length_a   1.000
_cell.length_b   1.000
_cell.length_c   1.000
_cell.angle_alpha   90.00
_cell.angle_beta   90.00
_cell.angle_gamma   90.00
#
_symmetry.space_group_name_H-M   'P 1'
#
loop_
_entity.id
_entity.type
_entity.pdbx_description
1 polymer ?
#
loop_
_entity_poly.entity_id
_entity_poly.type
_entity_poly.pdbx_seq_one_letter_code
_entity_poly.pdbx_strand_id
1 'polypeptide(L)' 'MSEHKYYLTVNNRTVAEGVTCEYALIFTKALIEHFYNDHDIVIAIAEMERCEG' A
#
# COMPACT_ATOMS: atom_id res chain seq x y z
N MET A 1 -15.56 -11.31 -12.89
CA MET A 1 -15.37 -10.60 -11.63
C MET A 1 -14.00 -9.97 -11.59
N SER A 2 -13.96 -8.68 -11.42
CA SER A 2 -12.69 -7.97 -11.47
C SER A 2 -12.18 -7.73 -10.05
N GLU A 3 -10.91 -7.96 -9.89
CA GLU A 3 -10.23 -7.70 -8.63
C GLU A 3 -9.43 -6.43 -8.78
N HIS A 4 -9.57 -5.57 -7.81
CA HIS A 4 -8.78 -4.35 -7.78
C HIS A 4 -7.48 -4.62 -7.05
N LYS A 5 -6.40 -4.19 -7.67
CA LYS A 5 -5.09 -4.34 -7.07
C LYS A 5 -4.57 -2.99 -6.66
N TYR A 6 -3.80 -2.97 -5.62
CA TYR A 6 -3.31 -1.73 -5.04
C TYR A 6 -1.80 -1.80 -4.88
N TYR A 7 -1.19 -0.65 -4.78
CA TYR A 7 0.21 -0.59 -4.41
C TYR A 7 0.36 0.33 -3.20
N LEU A 8 1.37 0.04 -2.43
CA LEU A 8 1.61 0.71 -1.17
C LEU A 8 2.99 1.35 -1.22
N THR A 9 3.03 2.63 -0.87
CA THR A 9 4.29 3.36 -0.88
C THR A 9 4.60 3.89 0.52
N VAL A 10 5.87 3.93 0.82
CA VAL A 10 6.37 4.52 2.05
C VAL A 10 7.43 5.53 1.64
N ASN A 11 7.18 6.80 1.94
CA ASN A 11 8.08 7.90 1.59
C ASN A 11 8.39 7.88 0.09
N ASN A 12 7.34 7.68 -0.72
CA ASN A 12 7.41 7.67 -2.18
C ASN A 12 8.16 6.47 -2.76
N ARG A 13 8.35 5.45 -1.96
CA ARG A 13 8.96 4.21 -2.43
C ARG A 13 7.94 3.09 -2.37
N THR A 14 7.77 2.39 -3.47
CA THR A 14 6.84 1.28 -3.51
C THR A 14 7.38 0.12 -2.69
N VAL A 15 6.65 -0.28 -1.67
CA VAL A 15 7.06 -1.40 -0.81
C VAL A 15 6.22 -2.63 -1.06
N ALA A 16 5.08 -2.48 -1.72
CA ALA A 16 4.23 -3.62 -2.06
C ALA A 16 3.38 -3.24 -3.24
N GLU A 17 3.11 -4.19 -4.12
CA GLU A 17 2.24 -3.93 -5.25
C GLU A 17 1.52 -5.21 -5.63
N GLY A 18 0.40 -5.03 -6.31
CA GLY A 18 -0.41 -6.16 -6.71
C GLY A 18 -1.12 -6.81 -5.55
N VAL A 19 -1.42 -6.04 -4.50
CA VAL A 19 -2.08 -6.57 -3.33
C VAL A 19 -3.54 -6.16 -3.31
N THR A 20 -4.34 -6.94 -2.61
CA THR A 20 -5.75 -6.60 -2.43
C THR A 20 -5.89 -5.46 -1.44
N CYS A 21 -7.07 -4.83 -1.45
CA CYS A 21 -7.35 -3.76 -0.51
C CYS A 21 -7.18 -4.22 0.94
N GLU A 22 -7.69 -5.41 1.21
CA GLU A 22 -7.60 -5.96 2.55
C GLU A 22 -6.16 -6.17 2.99
N TYR A 23 -5.37 -6.73 2.10
CA TYR A 23 -3.96 -6.97 2.41
C TYR A 23 -3.22 -5.64 2.59
N ALA A 24 -3.55 -4.65 1.76
CA ALA A 24 -2.91 -3.34 1.86
C ALA A 24 -3.18 -2.71 3.22
N LEU A 25 -4.40 -2.85 3.72
CA LEU A 25 -4.75 -2.29 5.02
C LEU A 25 -3.99 -2.99 6.14
N ILE A 26 -3.88 -4.31 6.06
CA ILE A 26 -3.15 -5.07 7.06
C ILE A 26 -1.68 -4.66 7.06
N PHE A 27 -1.11 -4.54 5.87
CA PHE A 27 0.28 -4.16 5.72
C PHE A 27 0.51 -2.75 6.27
N THR A 28 -0.41 -1.84 5.97
CA THR A 28 -0.30 -0.46 6.45
C THR A 28 -0.32 -0.42 7.97
N LYS A 29 -1.20 -1.20 8.58
CA LYS A 29 -1.27 -1.24 10.03
C LYS A 29 0.04 -1.73 10.63
N ALA A 30 0.62 -2.76 10.03
CA ALA A 30 1.88 -3.30 10.51
C ALA A 30 3.00 -2.27 10.37
N LEU A 31 3.00 -1.52 9.27
CA LEU A 31 4.00 -0.48 9.06
C LEU A 31 3.87 0.63 10.09
N ILE A 32 2.64 1.03 10.38
CA ILE A 32 2.40 2.09 11.36
C ILE A 32 2.93 1.66 12.72
N GLU A 33 2.68 0.41 13.09
CA GLU A 33 3.15 -0.09 14.37
C GLU A 33 4.67 -0.19 14.40
N HIS A 34 5.27 -0.56 13.27
CA HIS A 34 6.71 -0.69 13.20
C HIS A 34 7.41 0.67 13.27
N PHE A 35 6.81 1.69 12.66
CA PHE A 35 7.39 3.03 12.63
C PHE A 35 6.67 3.97 13.57
N TYR A 36 6.22 3.47 14.68
CA TYR A 36 5.39 4.21 15.60
C TYR A 36 6.04 5.52 16.04
N ASN A 37 7.34 5.53 16.22
CA ASN A 37 8.04 6.71 16.69
C ASN A 37 8.58 7.59 15.56
N ASP A 38 8.28 7.22 14.34
CA ASP A 38 8.77 7.99 13.19
C ASP A 38 7.67 8.89 12.69
N HIS A 39 7.80 10.18 12.97
CA HIS A 39 6.78 11.15 12.60
C HIS A 39 6.93 11.66 11.19
N ASP A 40 7.99 11.26 10.50
CA ASP A 40 8.24 11.72 9.14
C ASP A 40 7.84 10.71 8.08
N ILE A 41 7.23 9.61 8.50
CA ILE A 41 6.86 8.58 7.56
C ILE A 41 5.54 8.93 6.86
N VAL A 42 5.53 8.75 5.55
CA VAL A 42 4.35 8.99 4.74
C VAL A 42 3.98 7.68 4.05
N ILE A 43 2.80 7.18 4.36
CA ILE A 43 2.31 5.93 3.78
C ILE A 43 1.11 6.26 2.90
N ALA A 44 1.12 5.73 1.69
CA ALA A 44 0.03 5.97 0.76
C ALA A 44 -0.36 4.66 0.09
N ILE A 45 -1.65 4.51 -0.14
CA ILE A 45 -2.21 3.37 -0.85
C ILE A 45 -2.92 3.91 -2.07
N ALA A 46 -2.64 3.33 -3.23
CA ALA A 46 -3.29 3.76 -4.45
C ALA A 46 -3.65 2.54 -5.28
N GLU A 47 -4.75 2.67 -6.00
CA GLU A 47 -5.21 1.61 -6.87
C GLU A 47 -4.34 1.55 -8.11
N MET A 48 -3.92 0.36 -8.47
CA MET A 48 -3.11 0.16 -9.66
C MET A 48 -3.98 0.30 -10.89
N GLU A 49 -3.46 1.02 -11.86
CA GLU A 49 -4.14 1.16 -13.13
C GLU A 49 -4.15 -0.17 -13.86
N ARG A 50 -5.31 -0.55 -14.35
CA ARG A 50 -5.42 -1.77 -15.12
C ARG A 50 -5.15 -1.46 -16.57
N CYS A 51 -4.23 -2.19 -17.13
CA CYS A 51 -3.94 -2.07 -18.54
C CYS A 51 -4.79 -3.09 -19.27
N GLU A 52 -5.84 -2.63 -19.90
CA GLU A 52 -6.71 -3.50 -20.66
C GLU A 52 -6.06 -3.77 -22.00
N GLY A 53 -5.53 -4.96 -22.11
CA GLY A 53 -4.88 -5.32 -23.34
C GLY A 53 -5.82 -5.68 -24.43
#